data_e144109bf731f4d3a27c7adccfa7cba1
#
_entry.id   e144109bf731f4d3a27c7adccfa7cba1
#
_cell.length_a   1.000
_cell.length_b   1.000
_cell.length_c   1.000
_cell.angle_alpha   90.00
_cell.angle_beta   90.00
_cell.angle_gamma   90.00
#
_symmetry.space_group_name_H-M   'P 1'
#
loop_
_entity.id
_entity.type
_entity.pdbx_description
1 polymer ?
#
loop_
_entity_poly.entity_id
_entity_poly.type
_entity_poly.pdbx_seq_one_letter_code
_entity_poly.pdbx_strand_id
1 'polypeptide(L)'
;MIRLPIPFLPFEALTSPKMAQNDTNRSSFSAAEAHETRSLNDSAAPTTAGMSSRTPLPCSCKAWRRKCKGESNRLAVIEEPDGSTVDLPFTELTGDLLKGTFADDPRWIWFADHSKSPAAPCGAELLAKFGLTNAEPLHLSETDALRFIRDGRWDGIGLDPKFMAEAARLCDHLLPAARATNCSNILISETDGTITGDFTIGTGLLKMLPAMGLTICQTRALFLTEEALEPLAAGLARLLTALGAPQAKVIRIDHPLSADAAKRIEGAEGFSLLFNATNLGRAPNTDQMPIESAEVFQCFPKLKAVLDSVDEPVRPRLIWEAQQRGLEARTTLGLRVVVAREAMELFAGRTLPLCATRSILCDIRREASNIVLIGMPGCGKTTIGKCVAARLLRPFIDLDALVERRVGKSSERIYREDGEEYFRDFESEIIKELSGRHGLVISTGGGACLRPENRMRLALNGTFYWLQRPLDHLSTYQRPLSQARGVEALYEERSPIFEKIAERIIEVQSVEDTAAALIGETVCKPC
;
A
#
# COMPACT_ATOMS: atom_id res chain seq x y z
N MET A 1 11.59 25.97 34.07
CA MET A 1 10.42 26.57 33.39
C MET A 1 9.44 25.47 33.06
N ILE A 2 8.27 25.49 33.67
CA ILE A 2 7.21 24.48 33.50
C ILE A 2 6.59 24.71 32.13
N ARG A 3 6.78 23.74 31.17
CA ARG A 3 6.10 23.75 29.87
C ARG A 3 4.62 23.44 30.10
N LEU A 4 3.74 24.41 29.90
CA LEU A 4 2.31 24.16 29.79
C LEU A 4 2.04 23.43 28.48
N PRO A 5 1.22 22.36 28.47
CA PRO A 5 0.84 21.69 27.24
C PRO A 5 -0.01 22.65 26.39
N ILE A 6 0.44 22.96 25.20
CA ILE A 6 -0.32 23.68 24.18
C ILE A 6 -1.43 22.74 23.69
N PRO A 7 -2.71 23.17 23.63
CA PRO A 7 -3.79 22.30 23.23
C PRO A 7 -3.60 21.81 21.79
N PHE A 8 -3.68 20.50 21.61
CA PHE A 8 -3.68 19.80 20.33
C PHE A 8 -4.89 20.27 19.50
N LEU A 9 -4.66 20.93 18.38
CA LEU A 9 -5.68 21.07 17.35
C LEU A 9 -5.71 19.78 16.52
N PRO A 10 -6.88 19.15 16.35
CA PRO A 10 -6.99 17.94 15.53
C PRO A 10 -6.53 18.27 14.10
N PHE A 11 -5.79 17.33 13.49
CA PHE A 11 -5.28 17.46 12.12
C PHE A 11 -6.40 17.73 11.09
N GLU A 12 -7.61 17.22 11.34
CA GLU A 12 -8.80 17.42 10.52
C GLU A 12 -9.21 18.90 10.41
N ALA A 13 -8.95 19.70 11.42
CA ALA A 13 -9.18 21.16 11.39
C ALA A 13 -8.19 21.89 10.46
N LEU A 14 -7.06 21.26 10.12
CA LEU A 14 -6.00 21.83 9.28
C LEU A 14 -6.15 21.51 7.79
N THR A 15 -6.99 20.54 7.44
CA THR A 15 -7.15 20.04 6.05
C THR A 15 -8.55 20.24 5.47
N SER A 16 -9.48 20.88 6.19
CA SER A 16 -10.85 21.07 5.72
C SER A 16 -10.93 22.08 4.55
N PRO A 17 -11.75 21.81 3.51
CA PRO A 17 -11.85 22.64 2.30
C PRO A 17 -12.31 24.08 2.54
N LYS A 18 -12.87 24.40 3.70
CA LYS A 18 -13.36 25.74 4.03
C LYS A 18 -12.27 26.81 4.17
N MET A 19 -10.99 26.44 4.26
CA MET A 19 -9.88 27.41 4.33
C MET A 19 -9.30 27.81 2.96
N ALA A 20 -9.72 27.20 1.86
CA ALA A 20 -9.24 27.52 0.51
C ALA A 20 -10.08 28.62 -0.19
N GLN A 21 -11.16 29.11 0.41
CA GLN A 21 -12.09 30.04 -0.27
C GLN A 21 -11.88 31.53 -0.01
N ASN A 22 -10.87 31.96 0.75
CA ASN A 22 -10.70 33.37 1.09
C ASN A 22 -9.74 34.16 0.20
N ASP A 23 -9.22 33.61 -0.90
CA ASP A 23 -8.30 34.36 -1.79
C ASP A 23 -8.81 34.57 -3.23
N THR A 24 -10.11 34.43 -3.51
CA THR A 24 -10.67 34.77 -4.81
C THR A 24 -11.73 35.86 -4.72
N ASN A 25 -11.27 37.09 -4.61
CA ASN A 25 -12.05 38.26 -5.00
C ASN A 25 -11.22 39.09 -5.99
N ARG A 26 -11.40 38.81 -7.30
CA ARG A 26 -11.48 39.80 -8.39
C ARG A 26 -11.53 39.14 -9.75
N SER A 27 -12.57 39.48 -10.38
CA SER A 27 -12.90 39.69 -11.80
C SER A 27 -13.89 38.73 -12.41
N SER A 28 -15.08 39.28 -12.47
CA SER A 28 -16.18 38.90 -13.36
C SER A 28 -15.79 39.01 -14.85
N PHE A 29 -16.15 38.02 -15.65
CA PHE A 29 -16.70 38.27 -17.00
C PHE A 29 -17.69 37.18 -17.40
N SER A 30 -18.77 37.66 -18.02
CA SER A 30 -20.03 37.04 -18.35
C SER A 30 -20.01 36.10 -19.54
N ALA A 31 -20.87 35.07 -19.47
CA ALA A 31 -22.02 34.78 -20.34
C ALA A 31 -21.75 34.16 -21.72
N ALA A 32 -22.38 33.12 -22.07
CA ALA A 32 -23.64 32.87 -22.72
C ALA A 32 -23.65 31.52 -23.46
N GLU A 33 -24.67 30.74 -23.19
CA GLU A 33 -25.62 30.08 -24.15
C GLU A 33 -25.04 29.40 -25.41
N ALA A 34 -25.44 28.19 -25.80
CA ALA A 34 -26.79 27.66 -26.04
C ALA A 34 -26.75 26.15 -26.40
N HIS A 35 -27.78 25.46 -26.01
CA HIS A 35 -28.68 24.56 -26.78
C HIS A 35 -28.13 23.81 -28.03
N GLU A 36 -28.29 22.49 -28.09
CA GLU A 36 -29.48 21.85 -28.69
C GLU A 36 -29.43 20.32 -28.66
N THR A 37 -30.58 19.78 -28.38
CA THR A 37 -31.04 18.41 -28.44
C THR A 37 -31.06 17.81 -29.84
N ARG A 38 -30.89 16.50 -29.99
CA ARG A 38 -31.73 15.67 -30.85
C ARG A 38 -31.62 14.17 -30.55
N SER A 39 -32.77 13.62 -30.31
CA SER A 39 -33.14 12.21 -30.29
C SER A 39 -33.29 11.62 -31.71
N LEU A 40 -33.22 10.30 -31.85
CA LEU A 40 -34.04 9.39 -32.66
C LEU A 40 -33.41 7.99 -32.59
N ASN A 41 -34.05 7.07 -31.95
CA ASN A 41 -34.99 6.03 -32.37
C ASN A 41 -34.55 5.13 -33.52
N ASP A 42 -34.54 3.89 -33.26
CA ASP A 42 -35.31 2.74 -33.70
C ASP A 42 -34.56 1.52 -34.23
N SER A 43 -34.87 0.47 -33.60
CA SER A 43 -35.42 -0.83 -34.04
C SER A 43 -34.44 -1.90 -34.59
N ALA A 44 -34.43 -3.04 -34.03
CA ALA A 44 -35.02 -4.32 -34.39
C ALA A 44 -34.19 -5.52 -33.94
N ALA A 45 -34.78 -6.36 -33.15
CA ALA A 45 -34.38 -7.77 -33.00
C ALA A 45 -34.86 -8.59 -34.23
N PRO A 46 -34.32 -9.75 -34.51
CA PRO A 46 -35.02 -10.96 -34.08
C PRO A 46 -34.18 -12.19 -33.68
N THR A 47 -34.75 -12.90 -32.72
CA THR A 47 -35.06 -14.35 -32.60
C THR A 47 -34.04 -15.44 -32.94
N THR A 48 -33.83 -16.22 -31.88
CA THR A 48 -33.91 -17.67 -31.68
C THR A 48 -33.00 -18.67 -32.41
N ALA A 49 -32.57 -19.57 -31.57
CA ALA A 49 -32.45 -21.03 -31.66
C ALA A 49 -31.06 -21.64 -31.76
N GLY A 50 -30.79 -22.58 -30.87
CA GLY A 50 -29.88 -23.67 -31.11
C GLY A 50 -29.05 -24.12 -29.90
N MET A 51 -29.61 -25.06 -29.15
CA MET A 51 -28.89 -25.96 -28.23
C MET A 51 -27.74 -26.67 -28.94
N SER A 52 -26.56 -26.81 -28.34
CA SER A 52 -26.05 -28.15 -27.95
C SER A 52 -24.52 -28.13 -27.69
N SER A 53 -24.18 -28.97 -26.75
CA SER A 53 -22.91 -29.68 -26.52
C SER A 53 -21.68 -28.89 -26.03
N ARG A 54 -21.44 -29.03 -24.76
CA ARG A 54 -20.16 -28.79 -24.07
C ARG A 54 -19.09 -29.73 -24.63
N THR A 55 -18.08 -29.17 -25.26
CA THR A 55 -16.77 -29.80 -25.43
C THR A 55 -15.76 -28.93 -24.70
N PRO A 56 -14.83 -29.49 -23.91
CA PRO A 56 -13.78 -28.72 -23.26
C PRO A 56 -12.77 -28.26 -24.30
N LEU A 57 -12.53 -26.97 -24.36
CA LEU A 57 -11.48 -26.36 -25.16
C LEU A 57 -10.12 -26.72 -24.61
N PRO A 58 -9.15 -27.12 -25.43
CA PRO A 58 -7.80 -27.43 -24.99
C PRO A 58 -7.07 -26.13 -24.61
N CYS A 59 -6.47 -26.16 -23.42
CA CYS A 59 -5.59 -25.13 -22.91
C CYS A 59 -4.32 -25.09 -23.77
N SER A 60 -4.27 -24.16 -24.74
CA SER A 60 -3.04 -23.82 -25.45
C SER A 60 -2.60 -22.43 -25.04
N CYS A 61 -1.89 -22.35 -23.92
CA CYS A 61 -1.10 -21.18 -23.57
C CYS A 61 0.07 -21.05 -24.55
N LYS A 62 -0.14 -20.47 -25.70
CA LYS A 62 0.94 -19.99 -26.56
C LYS A 62 1.22 -18.54 -26.28
N ALA A 63 2.38 -18.37 -25.65
CA ALA A 63 3.27 -17.21 -25.68
C ALA A 63 2.64 -15.82 -25.83
N TRP A 64 2.39 -15.16 -24.72
CA TRP A 64 2.25 -13.73 -24.64
C TRP A 64 3.57 -13.03 -25.02
N ARG A 65 3.72 -12.55 -26.24
CA ARG A 65 4.85 -11.71 -26.62
C ARG A 65 4.51 -10.25 -26.42
N ARG A 66 5.27 -9.59 -25.54
CA ARG A 66 5.27 -8.14 -25.32
C ARG A 66 5.64 -7.39 -26.60
N LYS A 67 4.84 -6.39 -26.96
CA LYS A 67 5.30 -5.17 -27.63
C LYS A 67 4.69 -3.99 -26.87
N CYS A 68 5.43 -3.44 -25.93
CA CYS A 68 5.12 -2.11 -25.38
C CYS A 68 5.72 -1.08 -26.33
N LYS A 69 4.89 -0.35 -27.06
CA LYS A 69 5.24 0.94 -27.66
C LYS A 69 4.77 2.02 -26.69
N GLY A 70 5.66 2.95 -26.41
CA GLY A 70 5.47 4.01 -25.45
C GLY A 70 4.33 4.96 -25.78
N GLU A 71 3.94 5.66 -24.73
CA GLU A 71 3.09 6.83 -24.57
C GLU A 71 1.64 6.59 -24.13
N SER A 72 1.45 6.98 -22.89
CA SER A 72 0.27 7.58 -22.21
C SER A 72 -1.14 6.99 -22.35
N ASN A 73 -1.35 5.72 -22.70
CA ASN A 73 -2.63 5.07 -22.44
C ASN A 73 -2.40 3.58 -22.15
N ARG A 74 -2.87 3.12 -21.01
CA ARG A 74 -2.77 1.73 -20.54
C ARG A 74 -3.80 0.89 -21.30
N LEU A 75 -3.41 0.41 -22.48
CA LEU A 75 -4.19 -0.54 -23.25
C LEU A 75 -3.55 -1.92 -23.10
N ALA A 76 -4.36 -2.92 -22.81
CA ALA A 76 -3.95 -4.32 -22.98
C ALA A 76 -4.28 -4.72 -24.40
N VAL A 77 -3.28 -5.23 -25.11
CA VAL A 77 -3.47 -5.79 -26.46
C VAL A 77 -3.89 -7.24 -26.31
N ILE A 78 -5.09 -7.56 -26.73
CA ILE A 78 -5.58 -8.94 -26.82
C ILE A 78 -5.45 -9.40 -28.26
N GLU A 79 -4.80 -10.54 -28.47
CA GLU A 79 -4.74 -11.21 -29.75
C GLU A 79 -5.88 -12.22 -29.84
N GLU A 80 -6.84 -11.97 -30.71
CA GLU A 80 -7.98 -12.83 -30.97
C GLU A 80 -7.56 -14.11 -31.72
N PRO A 81 -8.36 -15.19 -31.68
CA PRO A 81 -8.03 -16.44 -32.35
C PRO A 81 -7.85 -16.32 -33.87
N ASP A 82 -8.34 -15.25 -34.47
CA ASP A 82 -8.21 -14.93 -35.90
C ASP A 82 -6.94 -14.11 -36.22
N GLY A 83 -6.11 -13.79 -35.23
CA GLY A 83 -4.90 -13.00 -35.37
C GLY A 83 -5.11 -11.48 -35.38
N SER A 84 -6.32 -11.00 -35.16
CA SER A 84 -6.59 -9.58 -34.93
C SER A 84 -6.20 -9.16 -33.48
N THR A 85 -5.83 -7.90 -33.31
CA THR A 85 -5.49 -7.33 -32.01
C THR A 85 -6.52 -6.28 -31.63
N VAL A 86 -7.03 -6.37 -30.40
CA VAL A 86 -7.94 -5.37 -29.81
C VAL A 86 -7.24 -4.69 -28.65
N ASP A 87 -7.16 -3.37 -28.72
CA ASP A 87 -6.64 -2.53 -27.63
C ASP A 87 -7.81 -2.14 -26.71
N LEU A 88 -7.89 -2.75 -25.52
CA LEU A 88 -8.90 -2.42 -24.52
C LEU A 88 -8.29 -1.72 -23.31
N PRO A 89 -8.96 -0.68 -22.74
CA PRO A 89 -8.58 -0.14 -21.45
C PRO A 89 -8.59 -1.24 -20.38
N PHE A 90 -7.58 -1.27 -19.54
CA PHE A 90 -7.39 -2.33 -18.54
C PHE A 90 -8.59 -2.48 -17.59
N THR A 91 -9.30 -1.39 -17.31
CA THR A 91 -10.53 -1.36 -16.49
C THR A 91 -11.72 -2.04 -17.17
N GLU A 92 -11.78 -2.04 -18.50
CA GLU A 92 -12.83 -2.74 -19.25
C GLU A 92 -12.56 -4.25 -19.33
N LEU A 93 -11.27 -4.65 -19.34
CA LEU A 93 -10.91 -6.06 -19.38
C LEU A 93 -11.33 -6.82 -18.11
N THR A 94 -11.24 -6.16 -16.94
CA THR A 94 -11.65 -6.76 -15.68
C THR A 94 -13.16 -6.74 -15.49
N GLY A 95 -13.85 -5.70 -15.97
CA GLY A 95 -15.31 -5.56 -15.85
C GLY A 95 -16.09 -6.51 -16.77
N ASP A 96 -15.66 -6.67 -18.03
CA ASP A 96 -16.38 -7.51 -19.00
C ASP A 96 -16.07 -9.01 -18.83
N LEU A 97 -14.90 -9.36 -18.32
CA LEU A 97 -14.57 -10.73 -17.96
C LEU A 97 -15.47 -11.31 -16.86
N LEU A 98 -16.09 -10.48 -16.03
CA LEU A 98 -16.95 -10.87 -14.91
C LEU A 98 -18.43 -10.84 -15.25
N LYS A 99 -18.82 -10.12 -16.32
CA LYS A 99 -20.22 -10.07 -16.76
C LYS A 99 -20.66 -11.44 -17.33
N GLY A 100 -21.51 -12.14 -16.61
CA GLY A 100 -22.19 -13.34 -17.08
C GLY A 100 -21.81 -14.67 -16.41
N THR A 101 -21.11 -14.63 -15.26
CA THR A 101 -20.68 -15.86 -14.56
C THR A 101 -21.32 -16.05 -13.19
N PHE A 102 -22.06 -15.08 -12.67
CA PHE A 102 -22.70 -15.21 -11.35
C PHE A 102 -24.19 -15.54 -11.52
N ALA A 103 -24.68 -16.43 -10.65
CA ALA A 103 -26.10 -16.64 -10.46
C ALA A 103 -26.81 -15.32 -10.10
N ASP A 104 -28.10 -15.23 -10.35
CA ASP A 104 -28.89 -14.05 -9.97
C ASP A 104 -28.66 -13.74 -8.48
N ASP A 105 -27.91 -12.64 -8.19
CA ASP A 105 -27.65 -12.06 -6.88
C ASP A 105 -26.83 -12.92 -5.88
N PRO A 106 -25.58 -13.34 -6.21
CA PRO A 106 -24.74 -14.08 -5.27
C PRO A 106 -24.30 -13.19 -4.10
N ARG A 107 -24.31 -13.74 -2.88
CA ARG A 107 -23.88 -13.06 -1.66
C ARG A 107 -22.44 -13.40 -1.33
N TRP A 108 -21.55 -12.43 -1.60
CA TRP A 108 -20.14 -12.47 -1.26
C TRP A 108 -19.88 -11.65 -0.02
N ILE A 109 -19.27 -12.23 1.00
CA ILE A 109 -19.08 -11.60 2.29
C ILE A 109 -17.60 -11.63 2.66
N TRP A 110 -17.09 -10.54 3.20
CA TRP A 110 -15.77 -10.50 3.79
C TRP A 110 -15.87 -10.09 5.25
N PHE A 111 -15.43 -10.95 6.16
CA PHE A 111 -15.29 -10.56 7.56
C PHE A 111 -14.11 -9.61 7.67
N ALA A 112 -14.40 -8.34 7.89
CA ALA A 112 -13.44 -7.27 7.85
C ALA A 112 -13.14 -6.74 9.24
N ASP A 113 -11.89 -6.38 9.49
CA ASP A 113 -11.52 -5.52 10.60
C ASP A 113 -11.80 -4.04 10.24
N HIS A 114 -11.91 -3.18 11.26
CA HIS A 114 -12.39 -1.80 11.14
C HIS A 114 -11.43 -0.81 10.42
N SER A 115 -10.32 -1.24 9.86
CA SER A 115 -9.36 -0.33 9.24
C SER A 115 -9.78 0.06 7.81
N LYS A 116 -10.27 1.30 7.65
CA LYS A 116 -10.39 1.93 6.34
C LYS A 116 -9.12 2.73 6.06
N SER A 117 -8.17 2.14 5.35
CA SER A 117 -6.95 2.82 4.93
C SER A 117 -6.64 2.52 3.46
N PRO A 118 -6.29 3.55 2.66
CA PRO A 118 -5.84 3.33 1.29
C PRO A 118 -4.61 2.42 1.17
N ALA A 119 -3.78 2.38 2.22
CA ALA A 119 -2.58 1.55 2.27
C ALA A 119 -2.89 0.09 2.60
N ALA A 120 -4.00 -0.16 3.30
CA ALA A 120 -4.39 -1.48 3.75
C ALA A 120 -5.88 -1.75 3.45
N PRO A 121 -6.28 -1.81 2.16
CA PRO A 121 -7.67 -2.06 1.78
C PRO A 121 -8.13 -3.41 2.33
N CYS A 122 -9.38 -3.50 2.79
CA CYS A 122 -9.95 -4.77 3.24
C CYS A 122 -10.15 -5.74 2.07
N GLY A 123 -10.45 -7.01 2.37
CA GLY A 123 -10.64 -8.01 1.33
C GLY A 123 -11.77 -7.68 0.37
N ALA A 124 -12.90 -7.14 0.84
CA ALA A 124 -14.01 -6.71 -0.02
C ALA A 124 -13.58 -5.59 -0.98
N GLU A 125 -12.79 -4.61 -0.51
CA GLU A 125 -12.24 -3.55 -1.35
C GLU A 125 -11.26 -4.08 -2.39
N LEU A 126 -10.46 -5.10 -2.04
CA LEU A 126 -9.58 -5.79 -2.97
C LEU A 126 -10.36 -6.58 -4.01
N LEU A 127 -11.43 -7.28 -3.63
CA LEU A 127 -12.33 -7.97 -4.55
C LEU A 127 -12.98 -6.99 -5.52
N ALA A 128 -13.39 -5.80 -5.04
CA ALA A 128 -13.95 -4.75 -5.89
C ALA A 128 -12.95 -4.26 -6.95
N LYS A 129 -11.65 -4.19 -6.61
CA LYS A 129 -10.59 -3.85 -7.59
C LYS A 129 -10.42 -4.95 -8.66
N PHE A 130 -10.82 -6.18 -8.40
CA PHE A 130 -10.92 -7.28 -9.39
C PHE A 130 -12.28 -7.34 -10.10
N GLY A 131 -13.20 -6.42 -9.80
CA GLY A 131 -14.50 -6.31 -10.45
C GLY A 131 -15.67 -6.92 -9.67
N LEU A 132 -15.47 -7.51 -8.49
CA LEU A 132 -16.54 -7.97 -7.61
C LEU A 132 -16.97 -6.84 -6.68
N THR A 133 -17.86 -5.99 -7.16
CA THR A 133 -18.28 -4.77 -6.45
C THR A 133 -19.39 -4.99 -5.41
N ASN A 134 -20.01 -6.16 -5.40
CA ASN A 134 -21.08 -6.54 -4.47
C ASN A 134 -20.60 -7.37 -3.27
N ALA A 135 -19.28 -7.46 -3.03
CA ALA A 135 -18.76 -8.07 -1.81
C ALA A 135 -19.05 -7.17 -0.60
N GLU A 136 -19.75 -7.71 0.39
CA GLU A 136 -20.13 -6.97 1.60
C GLU A 136 -19.08 -7.15 2.71
N PRO A 137 -18.51 -6.06 3.26
CA PRO A 137 -17.71 -6.15 4.48
C PRO A 137 -18.65 -6.35 5.68
N LEU A 138 -18.41 -7.37 6.48
CA LEU A 138 -19.22 -7.69 7.65
C LEU A 138 -18.36 -7.73 8.91
N HIS A 139 -18.82 -7.04 9.95
CA HIS A 139 -18.14 -6.95 11.25
C HIS A 139 -18.95 -7.73 12.29
N LEU A 140 -18.45 -8.89 12.69
CA LEU A 140 -19.10 -9.77 13.64
C LEU A 140 -18.19 -10.12 14.81
N SER A 141 -18.80 -10.42 15.96
CA SER A 141 -18.12 -11.14 17.04
C SER A 141 -17.74 -12.55 16.55
N GLU A 142 -16.79 -13.19 17.20
CA GLU A 142 -16.40 -14.56 16.84
C GLU A 142 -17.58 -15.53 16.88
N THR A 143 -18.39 -15.48 17.93
CA THR A 143 -19.55 -16.33 18.10
C THR A 143 -20.61 -16.09 17.01
N ASP A 144 -20.87 -14.83 16.67
CA ASP A 144 -21.84 -14.49 15.64
C ASP A 144 -21.32 -14.84 14.24
N ALA A 145 -20.03 -14.69 14.00
CA ALA A 145 -19.38 -15.09 12.76
C ALA A 145 -19.52 -16.60 12.52
N LEU A 146 -19.21 -17.44 13.51
CA LEU A 146 -19.34 -18.90 13.41
C LEU A 146 -20.80 -19.34 13.23
N ARG A 147 -21.76 -18.67 13.90
CA ARG A 147 -23.19 -18.90 13.68
C ARG A 147 -23.58 -18.51 12.25
N PHE A 148 -23.12 -17.35 11.77
CA PHE A 148 -23.40 -16.88 10.41
C PHE A 148 -22.87 -17.82 9.34
N ILE A 149 -21.64 -18.36 9.50
CA ILE A 149 -21.06 -19.34 8.59
C ILE A 149 -21.95 -20.58 8.49
N ARG A 150 -22.46 -21.08 9.61
CA ARG A 150 -23.26 -22.31 9.65
C ARG A 150 -24.73 -22.13 9.19
N ASP A 151 -25.35 -21.04 9.63
CA ASP A 151 -26.80 -20.85 9.53
C ASP A 151 -27.19 -19.76 8.50
N GLY A 152 -26.22 -19.00 8.00
CA GLY A 152 -26.41 -17.88 7.06
C GLY A 152 -26.61 -18.35 5.62
N ARG A 153 -27.09 -17.42 4.78
CA ARG A 153 -27.13 -17.61 3.32
C ARG A 153 -26.01 -16.78 2.69
N TRP A 154 -25.11 -17.45 2.03
CA TRP A 154 -23.94 -16.86 1.35
C TRP A 154 -23.41 -17.82 0.31
N ASP A 155 -22.70 -17.32 -0.69
CA ASP A 155 -22.05 -18.09 -1.74
C ASP A 155 -20.54 -18.19 -1.52
N GLY A 156 -19.94 -17.15 -0.94
CA GLY A 156 -18.55 -17.18 -0.55
C GLY A 156 -18.24 -16.22 0.61
N ILE A 157 -17.30 -16.63 1.45
CA ILE A 157 -16.84 -15.85 2.61
C ILE A 157 -15.33 -15.76 2.60
N GLY A 158 -14.80 -14.53 2.77
CA GLY A 158 -13.41 -14.28 3.14
C GLY A 158 -13.30 -14.00 4.64
N LEU A 159 -12.29 -14.57 5.29
CA LEU A 159 -12.14 -14.56 6.73
C LEU A 159 -10.86 -13.86 7.19
N ASP A 160 -10.97 -13.13 8.28
CA ASP A 160 -9.81 -12.65 9.01
C ASP A 160 -9.07 -13.78 9.75
N PRO A 161 -7.77 -13.59 10.05
CA PRO A 161 -6.92 -14.62 10.66
C PRO A 161 -7.48 -15.30 11.91
N LYS A 162 -8.17 -14.56 12.76
CA LYS A 162 -8.73 -15.07 14.02
C LYS A 162 -9.79 -16.16 13.86
N PHE A 163 -10.47 -16.21 12.69
CA PHE A 163 -11.53 -17.18 12.43
C PHE A 163 -11.06 -18.45 11.72
N MET A 164 -9.84 -18.48 11.17
CA MET A 164 -9.39 -19.48 10.20
C MET A 164 -9.39 -20.92 10.73
N ALA A 165 -9.04 -21.11 12.00
CA ALA A 165 -8.97 -22.46 12.58
C ALA A 165 -10.37 -23.04 12.85
N GLU A 166 -11.27 -22.23 13.39
CA GLU A 166 -12.66 -22.66 13.68
C GLU A 166 -13.46 -22.82 12.38
N ALA A 167 -13.27 -21.92 11.42
CA ALA A 167 -13.92 -22.03 10.12
C ALA A 167 -13.54 -23.32 9.38
N ALA A 168 -12.30 -23.76 9.46
CA ALA A 168 -11.88 -25.03 8.86
C ALA A 168 -12.61 -26.25 9.45
N ARG A 169 -13.04 -26.17 10.72
CA ARG A 169 -13.85 -27.23 11.37
C ARG A 169 -15.30 -27.26 10.92
N LEU A 170 -15.79 -26.16 10.35
CA LEU A 170 -17.16 -26.07 9.82
C LEU A 170 -17.25 -26.51 8.36
N CYS A 171 -16.12 -26.76 7.69
CA CYS A 171 -16.09 -27.18 6.30
C CYS A 171 -16.33 -28.69 6.17
N ASP A 172 -17.17 -29.09 5.21
CA ASP A 172 -17.36 -30.49 4.80
C ASP A 172 -16.16 -30.95 3.97
N HIS A 173 -15.58 -30.05 3.18
CA HIS A 173 -14.43 -30.30 2.34
C HIS A 173 -13.34 -29.26 2.55
N LEU A 174 -12.08 -29.72 2.65
CA LEU A 174 -10.90 -28.87 2.72
C LEU A 174 -10.01 -29.10 1.51
N LEU A 175 -9.66 -28.05 0.80
CA LEU A 175 -8.66 -28.07 -0.27
C LEU A 175 -7.27 -28.37 0.31
N PRO A 176 -6.28 -28.78 -0.52
CA PRO A 176 -5.01 -29.34 -0.02
C PRO A 176 -4.29 -28.47 1.01
N ALA A 177 -4.20 -27.15 0.81
CA ALA A 177 -3.54 -26.25 1.74
C ALA A 177 -4.30 -26.14 3.07
N ALA A 178 -5.62 -26.01 3.01
CA ALA A 178 -6.46 -25.97 4.20
C ALA A 178 -6.41 -27.30 4.97
N ARG A 179 -6.43 -28.44 4.27
CA ARG A 179 -6.31 -29.78 4.87
C ARG A 179 -4.97 -29.96 5.58
N ALA A 180 -3.87 -29.55 4.96
CA ALA A 180 -2.52 -29.67 5.53
C ALA A 180 -2.34 -28.84 6.80
N THR A 181 -3.11 -27.77 6.96
CA THR A 181 -2.93 -26.79 8.03
C THR A 181 -4.07 -26.77 9.05
N ASN A 182 -5.20 -27.36 8.71
CA ASN A 182 -6.46 -27.21 9.43
C ASN A 182 -6.82 -25.72 9.66
N CYS A 183 -6.60 -24.90 8.61
CA CYS A 183 -6.94 -23.48 8.56
C CYS A 183 -7.62 -23.18 7.23
N SER A 184 -8.64 -22.33 7.24
CA SER A 184 -9.32 -21.84 6.06
C SER A 184 -9.59 -20.34 6.16
N ASN A 185 -9.22 -19.57 5.15
CA ASN A 185 -9.53 -18.15 5.09
C ASN A 185 -10.51 -17.79 3.97
N ILE A 186 -10.84 -18.75 3.12
CA ILE A 186 -11.89 -18.63 2.11
C ILE A 186 -12.82 -19.82 2.25
N LEU A 187 -14.14 -19.56 2.26
CA LEU A 187 -15.18 -20.56 2.27
C LEU A 187 -16.06 -20.38 1.04
N ILE A 188 -16.51 -21.48 0.48
CA ILE A 188 -17.43 -21.53 -0.65
C ILE A 188 -18.61 -22.43 -0.28
N SER A 189 -19.82 -21.94 -0.50
CA SER A 189 -21.03 -22.76 -0.40
C SER A 189 -21.27 -23.45 -1.74
N GLU A 190 -21.24 -24.76 -1.74
CA GLU A 190 -21.50 -25.58 -2.92
C GLU A 190 -23.00 -25.68 -3.20
N THR A 191 -23.38 -26.04 -4.41
CA THR A 191 -24.80 -26.15 -4.85
C THR A 191 -25.58 -27.19 -4.08
N ASP A 192 -24.94 -28.17 -3.46
CA ASP A 192 -25.54 -29.20 -2.61
C ASP A 192 -25.66 -28.80 -1.14
N GLY A 193 -25.22 -27.56 -0.80
CA GLY A 193 -25.24 -27.01 0.55
C GLY A 193 -24.02 -27.38 1.40
N THR A 194 -23.03 -28.08 0.85
CA THR A 194 -21.76 -28.36 1.54
C THR A 194 -20.86 -27.13 1.52
N ILE A 195 -19.94 -27.05 2.48
CA ILE A 195 -18.98 -25.95 2.63
C ILE A 195 -17.60 -26.45 2.25
N THR A 196 -17.00 -25.85 1.23
CA THR A 196 -15.60 -26.06 0.84
C THR A 196 -14.72 -24.94 1.38
N GLY A 197 -13.61 -25.30 2.05
CA GLY A 197 -12.65 -24.36 2.62
C GLY A 197 -11.29 -24.40 1.96
N ASP A 198 -10.66 -23.22 1.75
CA ASP A 198 -9.27 -23.11 1.27
C ASP A 198 -8.43 -22.16 2.13
N PHE A 199 -7.12 -22.39 2.12
CA PHE A 199 -6.13 -21.56 2.79
C PHE A 199 -5.30 -20.77 1.77
N THR A 200 -5.95 -19.81 1.10
CA THR A 200 -5.33 -18.99 0.03
C THR A 200 -4.21 -18.09 0.54
N ILE A 201 -4.19 -17.70 1.82
CA ILE A 201 -3.04 -16.98 2.41
C ILE A 201 -1.79 -17.86 2.36
N GLY A 202 -1.93 -19.15 2.64
CA GLY A 202 -0.83 -20.10 2.56
C GLY A 202 -0.31 -20.27 1.13
N THR A 203 -1.21 -20.54 0.17
CA THR A 203 -0.84 -20.66 -1.24
C THR A 203 -0.25 -19.38 -1.80
N GLY A 204 -0.77 -18.23 -1.39
CA GLY A 204 -0.24 -16.92 -1.76
C GLY A 204 1.20 -16.70 -1.25
N LEU A 205 1.49 -17.08 0.01
CA LEU A 205 2.86 -17.02 0.54
C LEU A 205 3.81 -17.87 -0.30
N LEU A 206 3.41 -19.11 -0.64
CA LEU A 206 4.24 -19.99 -1.47
C LEU A 206 4.58 -19.38 -2.83
N LYS A 207 3.64 -18.63 -3.43
CA LYS A 207 3.86 -17.93 -4.71
C LYS A 207 4.78 -16.71 -4.56
N MET A 208 4.88 -16.14 -3.35
CA MET A 208 5.78 -15.00 -3.09
C MET A 208 7.23 -15.42 -2.78
N LEU A 209 7.48 -16.59 -2.19
CA LEU A 209 8.82 -17.04 -1.79
C LEU A 209 9.86 -16.93 -2.92
N PRO A 210 9.60 -17.39 -4.15
CA PRO A 210 10.58 -17.28 -5.24
C PRO A 210 10.97 -15.84 -5.58
N ALA A 211 10.00 -14.91 -5.51
CA ALA A 211 10.26 -13.48 -5.73
C ALA A 211 11.06 -12.82 -4.59
N MET A 212 11.23 -13.51 -3.45
CA MET A 212 12.06 -13.14 -2.32
C MET A 212 13.38 -13.95 -2.28
N GLY A 213 13.72 -14.67 -3.36
CA GLY A 213 14.93 -15.47 -3.44
C GLY A 213 14.92 -16.71 -2.55
N LEU A 214 13.74 -17.22 -2.19
CA LEU A 214 13.56 -18.36 -1.31
C LEU A 214 12.91 -19.52 -2.04
N THR A 215 13.35 -20.76 -1.71
CA THR A 215 12.69 -22.00 -2.10
C THR A 215 12.21 -22.72 -0.85
N ILE A 216 11.10 -23.44 -0.91
CA ILE A 216 10.50 -24.08 0.27
C ILE A 216 11.51 -24.99 0.97
N CYS A 217 12.20 -25.87 0.24
CA CYS A 217 13.14 -26.84 0.78
C CYS A 217 14.41 -26.20 1.42
N GLN A 218 14.66 -24.92 1.21
CA GLN A 218 15.76 -24.17 1.80
C GLN A 218 15.28 -23.12 2.82
N THR A 219 13.97 -22.94 2.96
CA THR A 219 13.43 -21.92 3.84
C THR A 219 13.39 -22.39 5.28
N ARG A 220 14.11 -21.66 6.13
CA ARG A 220 13.95 -21.72 7.59
C ARG A 220 13.23 -20.45 8.01
N ALA A 221 11.98 -20.57 8.43
CA ALA A 221 11.12 -19.45 8.75
C ALA A 221 10.98 -19.22 10.25
N LEU A 222 11.12 -17.97 10.67
CA LEU A 222 10.78 -17.51 12.01
C LEU A 222 9.57 -16.58 11.92
N PHE A 223 8.48 -16.95 12.58
CA PHE A 223 7.29 -16.15 12.73
C PHE A 223 7.28 -15.51 14.12
N LEU A 224 7.27 -14.19 14.19
CA LEU A 224 7.01 -13.45 15.41
C LEU A 224 5.53 -13.09 15.41
N THR A 225 4.78 -13.45 16.45
CA THR A 225 3.33 -13.27 16.46
C THR A 225 2.81 -12.76 17.80
N GLU A 226 1.64 -12.18 17.78
CA GLU A 226 0.79 -11.88 18.93
C GLU A 226 -0.42 -12.81 18.95
N GLU A 227 -1.20 -12.80 20.02
CA GLU A 227 -2.34 -13.72 20.22
C GLU A 227 -3.33 -13.70 19.05
N ALA A 228 -3.72 -12.51 18.58
CA ALA A 228 -4.72 -12.35 17.54
C ALA A 228 -4.28 -12.91 16.18
N LEU A 229 -2.97 -12.95 15.89
CA LEU A 229 -2.41 -13.40 14.63
C LEU A 229 -1.72 -14.78 14.73
N GLU A 230 -1.73 -15.39 15.90
CA GLU A 230 -1.13 -16.71 16.13
C GLU A 230 -1.73 -17.81 15.21
N PRO A 231 -3.06 -17.88 14.97
CA PRO A 231 -3.64 -18.86 14.05
C PRO A 231 -3.06 -18.73 12.63
N LEU A 232 -2.83 -17.51 12.16
CA LEU A 232 -2.19 -17.24 10.87
C LEU A 232 -0.75 -17.76 10.85
N ALA A 233 0.07 -17.34 11.81
CA ALA A 233 1.47 -17.72 11.91
C ALA A 233 1.64 -19.24 12.02
N ALA A 234 0.84 -19.88 12.86
CA ALA A 234 0.83 -21.32 13.04
C ALA A 234 0.37 -22.07 11.77
N GLY A 235 -0.65 -21.56 11.07
CA GLY A 235 -1.11 -22.11 9.80
C GLY A 235 -0.01 -22.08 8.73
N LEU A 236 0.63 -20.92 8.56
CA LEU A 236 1.73 -20.75 7.61
C LEU A 236 2.94 -21.64 7.95
N ALA A 237 3.30 -21.75 9.24
CA ALA A 237 4.39 -22.62 9.69
C ALA A 237 4.08 -24.10 9.40
N ARG A 238 2.86 -24.56 9.69
CA ARG A 238 2.41 -25.94 9.37
C ARG A 238 2.47 -26.21 7.87
N LEU A 239 2.02 -25.27 7.03
CA LEU A 239 2.06 -25.42 5.59
C LEU A 239 3.49 -25.57 5.07
N LEU A 240 4.40 -24.68 5.50
CA LEU A 240 5.82 -24.76 5.11
C LEU A 240 6.43 -26.10 5.53
N THR A 241 6.17 -26.56 6.76
CA THR A 241 6.65 -27.84 7.26
C THR A 241 6.09 -29.03 6.47
N ALA A 242 4.79 -29.03 6.18
CA ALA A 242 4.13 -30.07 5.38
C ALA A 242 4.68 -30.17 3.97
N LEU A 243 5.22 -29.08 3.43
CA LEU A 243 5.83 -29.00 2.10
C LEU A 243 7.36 -29.21 2.11
N GLY A 244 7.93 -29.60 3.26
CA GLY A 244 9.34 -29.97 3.37
C GLY A 244 10.29 -28.81 3.69
N ALA A 245 9.80 -27.69 4.22
CA ALA A 245 10.68 -26.66 4.78
C ALA A 245 11.47 -27.24 5.98
N PRO A 246 12.79 -27.00 6.06
CA PRO A 246 13.63 -27.59 7.11
C PRO A 246 13.25 -27.14 8.53
N GLN A 247 12.70 -25.94 8.66
CA GLN A 247 12.27 -25.38 9.93
C GLN A 247 11.24 -24.28 9.72
N ALA A 248 10.16 -24.30 10.51
CA ALA A 248 9.22 -23.19 10.63
C ALA A 248 8.86 -23.04 12.12
N LYS A 249 9.33 -21.96 12.74
CA LYS A 249 9.18 -21.72 14.17
C LYS A 249 8.27 -20.52 14.40
N VAL A 250 7.31 -20.66 15.30
CA VAL A 250 6.41 -19.57 15.72
C VAL A 250 6.79 -19.18 17.15
N ILE A 251 6.97 -17.90 17.38
CA ILE A 251 7.26 -17.33 18.69
C ILE A 251 6.26 -16.23 18.98
N ARG A 252 5.48 -16.40 20.01
CA ARG A 252 4.63 -15.34 20.54
C ARG A 252 5.48 -14.35 21.30
N ILE A 253 5.29 -13.07 21.03
CA ILE A 253 5.99 -11.97 21.66
C ILE A 253 4.97 -10.99 22.25
N ASP A 254 5.17 -10.62 23.52
CA ASP A 254 4.39 -9.58 24.21
C ASP A 254 5.10 -8.22 24.13
N HIS A 255 6.41 -8.24 23.84
CA HIS A 255 7.27 -7.08 23.66
C HIS A 255 8.22 -7.31 22.47
N PRO A 256 8.80 -6.25 21.89
CA PRO A 256 9.80 -6.39 20.84
C PRO A 256 10.94 -7.34 21.25
N LEU A 257 11.31 -8.22 20.33
CA LEU A 257 12.34 -9.23 20.56
C LEU A 257 13.70 -8.56 20.76
N SER A 258 14.32 -8.76 21.92
CA SER A 258 15.66 -8.25 22.21
C SER A 258 16.74 -9.13 21.57
N ALA A 259 17.96 -8.58 21.43
CA ALA A 259 19.10 -9.33 20.91
C ALA A 259 19.42 -10.55 21.77
N ASP A 260 19.31 -10.44 23.09
CA ASP A 260 19.58 -11.57 23.98
C ASP A 260 18.50 -12.65 23.89
N ALA A 261 17.24 -12.27 23.74
CA ALA A 261 16.17 -13.21 23.50
C ALA A 261 16.32 -13.88 22.13
N ALA A 262 16.70 -13.14 21.08
CA ALA A 262 16.94 -13.65 19.74
C ALA A 262 18.07 -14.72 19.71
N LYS A 263 19.18 -14.48 20.42
CA LYS A 263 20.28 -15.44 20.52
C LYS A 263 19.90 -16.75 21.21
N ARG A 264 18.89 -16.75 22.09
CA ARG A 264 18.39 -17.94 22.78
C ARG A 264 17.43 -18.75 21.92
N ILE A 265 16.99 -18.23 20.77
CA ILE A 265 16.15 -18.98 19.86
C ILE A 265 16.99 -20.11 19.25
N GLU A 266 16.55 -21.35 19.47
CA GLU A 266 17.22 -22.51 18.90
C GLU A 266 17.26 -22.42 17.36
N GLY A 267 18.47 -22.49 16.79
CA GLY A 267 18.69 -22.38 15.35
C GLY A 267 18.59 -20.97 14.78
N ALA A 268 18.74 -19.94 15.64
CA ALA A 268 18.65 -18.54 15.24
C ALA A 268 19.53 -18.20 14.03
N GLU A 269 20.74 -18.72 14.02
CA GLU A 269 21.73 -18.50 12.94
C GLU A 269 21.30 -19.11 11.59
N GLY A 270 20.31 -20.00 11.59
CA GLY A 270 19.85 -20.72 10.39
C GLY A 270 18.66 -20.09 9.69
N PHE A 271 17.92 -19.17 10.32
CA PHE A 271 16.71 -18.60 9.71
C PHE A 271 17.03 -17.77 8.47
N SER A 272 16.26 -18.00 7.42
CA SER A 272 16.35 -17.31 6.12
C SER A 272 15.16 -16.40 5.85
N LEU A 273 14.05 -16.58 6.56
CA LEU A 273 12.83 -15.76 6.50
C LEU A 273 12.42 -15.34 7.91
N LEU A 274 12.25 -14.04 8.12
CA LEU A 274 11.58 -13.48 9.28
C LEU A 274 10.20 -12.96 8.84
N PHE A 275 9.15 -13.44 9.48
CA PHE A 275 7.77 -12.99 9.25
C PHE A 275 7.25 -12.31 10.52
N ASN A 276 6.94 -11.02 10.41
CA ASN A 276 6.22 -10.30 11.46
C ASN A 276 4.72 -10.52 11.30
N ALA A 277 4.13 -11.26 12.23
CA ALA A 277 2.69 -11.44 12.39
C ALA A 277 2.22 -10.77 13.69
N THR A 278 2.58 -9.49 13.88
CA THR A 278 2.12 -8.64 14.99
C THR A 278 1.62 -7.30 14.45
N ASN A 279 0.99 -6.49 15.29
CA ASN A 279 0.62 -5.11 14.98
C ASN A 279 1.69 -4.07 15.34
N LEU A 280 2.87 -4.50 15.81
CA LEU A 280 3.97 -3.59 16.16
C LEU A 280 4.49 -2.87 14.90
N GLY A 281 4.47 -1.54 14.95
CA GLY A 281 4.84 -0.70 13.81
C GLY A 281 3.65 -0.15 13.01
N ARG A 282 2.42 -0.57 13.34
CA ARG A 282 1.19 -0.01 12.74
C ARG A 282 0.94 1.41 13.27
N ALA A 283 0.43 2.27 12.39
CA ALA A 283 -0.02 3.61 12.78
C ALA A 283 -1.03 3.55 13.95
N PRO A 284 -0.95 4.45 14.95
CA PRO A 284 -0.08 5.63 15.03
C PRO A 284 1.35 5.33 15.54
N ASN A 285 1.65 4.10 15.98
CA ASN A 285 2.92 3.71 16.61
C ASN A 285 4.00 3.30 15.59
N THR A 286 4.19 4.10 14.55
CA THR A 286 5.06 3.79 13.41
C THR A 286 6.55 3.69 13.77
N ASP A 287 6.97 4.21 14.92
CA ASP A 287 8.34 4.10 15.44
C ASP A 287 8.65 2.72 16.03
N GLN A 288 7.62 1.87 16.28
CA GLN A 288 7.79 0.52 16.82
C GLN A 288 8.14 -0.49 15.73
N MET A 289 8.65 -1.64 16.14
CA MET A 289 8.86 -2.82 15.31
C MET A 289 8.91 -4.08 16.21
N PRO A 290 8.73 -5.29 15.65
CA PRO A 290 8.68 -6.53 16.46
C PRO A 290 10.04 -6.94 17.03
N ILE A 291 11.11 -6.24 16.67
CA ILE A 291 12.46 -6.37 17.21
C ILE A 291 12.85 -5.07 17.91
N GLU A 292 13.59 -5.16 19.01
CA GLU A 292 13.93 -4.01 19.86
C GLU A 292 14.77 -2.97 19.14
N SER A 293 15.74 -3.45 18.35
CA SER A 293 16.60 -2.61 17.53
C SER A 293 17.03 -3.34 16.25
N ALA A 294 17.58 -2.57 15.31
CA ALA A 294 18.12 -3.13 14.09
C ALA A 294 19.34 -4.05 14.30
N GLU A 295 19.96 -4.01 15.47
CA GLU A 295 21.07 -4.92 15.83
C GLU A 295 20.62 -6.37 15.97
N VAL A 296 19.33 -6.61 16.28
CA VAL A 296 18.75 -7.95 16.36
C VAL A 296 18.92 -8.73 15.05
N PHE A 297 18.97 -8.06 13.90
CA PHE A 297 19.26 -8.72 12.62
C PHE A 297 20.59 -9.48 12.59
N GLN A 298 21.58 -9.04 13.39
CA GLN A 298 22.87 -9.72 13.50
C GLN A 298 22.77 -11.13 14.14
N CYS A 299 21.68 -11.38 14.89
CA CYS A 299 21.39 -12.70 15.45
C CYS A 299 20.92 -13.69 14.38
N PHE A 300 20.60 -13.21 13.18
CA PHE A 300 20.10 -14.01 12.06
C PHE A 300 20.99 -13.86 10.82
N PRO A 301 22.25 -14.36 10.84
CA PRO A 301 23.24 -14.07 9.79
C PRO A 301 22.89 -14.69 8.42
N LYS A 302 21.97 -15.67 8.37
CA LYS A 302 21.48 -16.28 7.12
C LYS A 302 20.16 -15.70 6.65
N LEU A 303 19.67 -14.64 7.31
CA LEU A 303 18.43 -13.99 6.92
C LEU A 303 18.57 -13.40 5.50
N LYS A 304 17.63 -13.75 4.62
CA LYS A 304 17.57 -13.28 3.24
C LYS A 304 16.36 -12.38 3.03
N ALA A 305 15.26 -12.69 3.73
CA ALA A 305 14.00 -12.03 3.49
C ALA A 305 13.26 -11.70 4.80
N VAL A 306 12.53 -10.59 4.75
CA VAL A 306 11.63 -10.14 5.82
C VAL A 306 10.26 -9.88 5.22
N LEU A 307 9.23 -10.42 5.87
CA LEU A 307 7.84 -10.17 5.53
C LEU A 307 7.12 -9.57 6.74
N ASP A 308 6.34 -8.52 6.51
CA ASP A 308 5.66 -7.80 7.57
C ASP A 308 4.16 -7.76 7.32
N SER A 309 3.35 -8.21 8.30
CA SER A 309 1.89 -8.14 8.21
C SER A 309 1.35 -6.71 8.38
N VAL A 310 2.16 -5.80 8.85
CA VAL A 310 1.82 -4.37 8.91
C VAL A 310 1.95 -3.78 7.52
N ASP A 311 0.83 -3.35 6.94
CA ASP A 311 0.76 -2.70 5.62
C ASP A 311 0.61 -1.17 5.76
N GLU A 312 0.45 -0.68 6.99
CA GLU A 312 0.25 0.74 7.32
C GLU A 312 1.17 1.14 8.49
N PRO A 313 2.24 1.84 8.18
CA PRO A 313 2.61 2.56 6.96
C PRO A 313 2.96 1.64 5.78
N VAL A 314 2.99 2.20 4.55
CA VAL A 314 3.31 1.46 3.31
C VAL A 314 4.65 0.73 3.37
N ARG A 315 5.59 1.28 4.14
CA ARG A 315 6.92 0.72 4.43
C ARG A 315 7.15 0.78 5.95
N PRO A 316 6.65 -0.18 6.74
CA PRO A 316 6.88 -0.21 8.18
C PRO A 316 8.35 -0.11 8.54
N ARG A 317 8.66 0.34 9.75
CA ARG A 317 10.04 0.50 10.20
C ARG A 317 10.86 -0.78 10.07
N LEU A 318 10.29 -1.94 10.37
CA LEU A 318 10.96 -3.24 10.17
C LEU A 318 11.41 -3.44 8.71
N ILE A 319 10.52 -3.14 7.75
CA ILE A 319 10.82 -3.25 6.32
C ILE A 319 11.91 -2.25 5.92
N TRP A 320 11.79 -1.00 6.38
CA TRP A 320 12.80 0.03 6.09
C TRP A 320 14.19 -0.38 6.62
N GLU A 321 14.28 -0.85 7.88
CA GLU A 321 15.53 -1.30 8.50
C GLU A 321 16.15 -2.51 7.79
N ALA A 322 15.32 -3.46 7.36
CA ALA A 322 15.75 -4.63 6.60
C ALA A 322 16.32 -4.23 5.23
N GLN A 323 15.64 -3.33 4.52
CA GLN A 323 16.08 -2.81 3.22
C GLN A 323 17.42 -2.05 3.31
N GLN A 324 17.65 -1.28 4.38
CA GLN A 324 18.95 -0.60 4.61
C GLN A 324 20.11 -1.60 4.75
N ARG A 325 19.82 -2.87 5.03
CA ARG A 325 20.80 -3.97 5.16
C ARG A 325 20.90 -4.84 3.91
N GLY A 326 20.21 -4.45 2.83
CA GLY A 326 20.18 -5.20 1.59
C GLY A 326 19.35 -6.49 1.66
N LEU A 327 18.49 -6.65 2.67
CA LEU A 327 17.58 -7.78 2.75
C LEU A 327 16.37 -7.55 1.82
N GLU A 328 15.88 -8.63 1.23
CA GLU A 328 14.61 -8.57 0.50
C GLU A 328 13.47 -8.43 1.51
N ALA A 329 12.83 -7.27 1.53
CA ALA A 329 11.85 -6.96 2.56
C ALA A 329 10.56 -6.37 1.96
N ARG A 330 9.42 -6.96 2.31
CA ARG A 330 8.09 -6.61 1.78
C ARG A 330 7.03 -6.68 2.87
N THR A 331 5.98 -5.87 2.69
CA THR A 331 4.75 -6.06 3.48
C THR A 331 3.88 -7.15 2.86
N THR A 332 2.87 -7.57 3.63
CA THR A 332 1.87 -8.54 3.15
C THR A 332 0.87 -7.97 2.16
N LEU A 333 0.92 -6.68 1.82
CA LEU A 333 -0.01 -6.11 0.83
C LEU A 333 -0.02 -6.90 -0.49
N GLY A 334 1.17 -7.29 -1.00
CA GLY A 334 1.26 -8.14 -2.18
C GLY A 334 0.59 -9.50 -2.00
N LEU A 335 0.75 -10.11 -0.83
CA LEU A 335 0.09 -11.36 -0.46
C LEU A 335 -1.44 -11.19 -0.44
N ARG A 336 -1.95 -10.13 0.18
CA ARG A 336 -3.39 -9.85 0.26
C ARG A 336 -4.02 -9.66 -1.12
N VAL A 337 -3.34 -8.98 -2.04
CA VAL A 337 -3.82 -8.84 -3.43
C VAL A 337 -3.84 -10.20 -4.15
N VAL A 338 -2.84 -11.07 -3.92
CA VAL A 338 -2.84 -12.45 -4.44
C VAL A 338 -3.99 -13.26 -3.86
N VAL A 339 -4.21 -13.17 -2.54
CA VAL A 339 -5.33 -13.85 -1.85
C VAL A 339 -6.67 -13.42 -2.42
N ALA A 340 -6.89 -12.11 -2.62
CA ALA A 340 -8.12 -11.60 -3.22
C ALA A 340 -8.31 -12.11 -4.66
N ARG A 341 -7.24 -12.20 -5.45
CA ARG A 341 -7.31 -12.79 -6.78
C ARG A 341 -7.70 -14.27 -6.71
N GLU A 342 -7.08 -15.05 -5.83
CA GLU A 342 -7.39 -16.48 -5.66
C GLU A 342 -8.82 -16.69 -5.17
N ALA A 343 -9.29 -15.87 -4.24
CA ALA A 343 -10.69 -15.87 -3.82
C ALA A 343 -11.61 -15.63 -5.02
N MET A 344 -11.30 -14.63 -5.86
CA MET A 344 -12.05 -14.37 -7.08
C MET A 344 -12.01 -15.54 -8.07
N GLU A 345 -10.85 -16.19 -8.23
CA GLU A 345 -10.73 -17.36 -9.12
C GLU A 345 -11.63 -18.52 -8.63
N LEU A 346 -11.66 -18.73 -7.31
CA LEU A 346 -12.54 -19.72 -6.69
C LEU A 346 -14.02 -19.36 -6.86
N PHE A 347 -14.40 -18.11 -6.57
CA PHE A 347 -15.77 -17.61 -6.67
C PHE A 347 -16.27 -17.58 -8.11
N ALA A 348 -15.44 -17.21 -9.08
CA ALA A 348 -15.80 -17.11 -10.49
C ALA A 348 -15.61 -18.44 -11.26
N GLY A 349 -15.00 -19.44 -10.67
CA GLY A 349 -14.68 -20.72 -11.34
C GLY A 349 -13.74 -20.59 -12.54
N ARG A 350 -12.90 -19.53 -12.58
CA ARG A 350 -11.98 -19.24 -13.70
C ARG A 350 -10.74 -18.51 -13.25
N THR A 351 -9.66 -18.63 -14.04
CA THR A 351 -8.36 -18.01 -13.76
C THR A 351 -8.32 -16.55 -14.22
N LEU A 352 -7.79 -15.67 -13.37
CA LEU A 352 -7.55 -14.27 -13.68
C LEU A 352 -6.10 -14.02 -14.14
N PRO A 353 -5.86 -13.04 -15.03
CA PRO A 353 -4.52 -12.71 -15.49
C PRO A 353 -3.60 -12.23 -14.35
N LEU A 354 -2.36 -12.71 -14.31
CA LEU A 354 -1.36 -12.27 -13.30
C LEU A 354 -1.03 -10.77 -13.39
N CYS A 355 -1.15 -10.17 -14.58
CA CYS A 355 -0.93 -8.74 -14.76
C CYS A 355 -1.95 -7.89 -13.99
N ALA A 356 -3.19 -8.37 -13.77
CA ALA A 356 -4.18 -7.68 -12.95
C ALA A 356 -3.70 -7.50 -11.50
N THR A 357 -3.15 -8.55 -10.90
CA THR A 357 -2.59 -8.49 -9.54
C THR A 357 -1.51 -7.41 -9.41
N ARG A 358 -0.61 -7.35 -10.40
CA ARG A 358 0.48 -6.37 -10.42
C ARG A 358 -0.04 -4.94 -10.57
N SER A 359 -1.00 -4.72 -11.47
CA SER A 359 -1.60 -3.39 -11.67
C SER A 359 -2.30 -2.90 -10.41
N ILE A 360 -3.14 -3.75 -9.80
CA ILE A 360 -3.85 -3.41 -8.56
C ILE A 360 -2.87 -3.07 -7.44
N LEU A 361 -1.81 -3.87 -7.26
CA LEU A 361 -0.78 -3.59 -6.25
C LEU A 361 -0.07 -2.26 -6.50
N CYS A 362 0.26 -1.94 -7.74
CA CYS A 362 0.85 -0.66 -8.12
C CYS A 362 -0.10 0.51 -7.85
N ASP A 363 -1.37 0.36 -8.16
CA ASP A 363 -2.37 1.41 -7.95
C ASP A 363 -2.59 1.68 -6.45
N ILE A 364 -2.71 0.63 -5.62
CA ILE A 364 -2.82 0.78 -4.16
C ILE A 364 -1.59 1.49 -3.61
N ARG A 365 -0.38 1.06 -3.99
CA ARG A 365 0.86 1.71 -3.51
C ARG A 365 0.95 3.16 -3.95
N ARG A 366 0.55 3.46 -5.19
CA ARG A 366 0.53 4.83 -5.70
C ARG A 366 -0.45 5.69 -4.92
N GLU A 367 -1.67 5.22 -4.68
CA GLU A 367 -2.71 5.94 -3.93
C GLU A 367 -2.29 6.20 -2.49
N ALA A 368 -1.69 5.20 -1.84
CA ALA A 368 -1.26 5.28 -0.46
C ALA A 368 0.03 6.08 -0.24
N SER A 369 0.97 6.08 -1.20
CA SER A 369 2.26 6.73 -1.00
C SER A 369 2.15 8.26 -1.00
N ASN A 370 2.84 8.89 -0.04
CA ASN A 370 3.02 10.33 -0.02
C ASN A 370 4.06 10.76 -1.06
N ILE A 371 3.87 11.92 -1.65
CA ILE A 371 4.85 12.60 -2.49
C ILE A 371 5.61 13.57 -1.60
N VAL A 372 6.87 13.28 -1.31
CA VAL A 372 7.71 14.10 -0.43
C VAL A 372 8.67 14.92 -1.28
N LEU A 373 8.43 16.23 -1.36
CA LEU A 373 9.25 17.17 -2.12
C LEU A 373 10.42 17.65 -1.28
N ILE A 374 11.64 17.35 -1.72
CA ILE A 374 12.90 17.80 -1.12
C ILE A 374 13.67 18.68 -2.11
N GLY A 375 14.62 19.45 -1.59
CA GLY A 375 15.46 20.33 -2.41
C GLY A 375 15.80 21.64 -1.69
N MET A 376 16.61 22.44 -2.34
CA MET A 376 17.10 23.70 -1.78
C MET A 376 15.96 24.69 -1.47
N PRO A 377 16.14 25.57 -0.49
CA PRO A 377 15.25 26.70 -0.30
C PRO A 377 15.12 27.51 -1.60
N GLY A 378 13.88 27.84 -2.00
CA GLY A 378 13.67 28.63 -3.23
C GLY A 378 13.55 27.82 -4.52
N CYS A 379 13.72 26.50 -4.52
CA CYS A 379 13.58 25.69 -5.74
C CYS A 379 12.12 25.50 -6.22
N GLY A 380 11.11 25.92 -5.45
CA GLY A 380 9.71 25.90 -5.89
C GLY A 380 8.84 24.80 -5.26
N LYS A 381 9.30 24.09 -4.23
CA LYS A 381 8.57 22.96 -3.58
C LYS A 381 7.11 23.27 -3.24
N THR A 382 6.87 24.40 -2.59
CA THR A 382 5.51 24.82 -2.19
C THR A 382 4.60 25.07 -3.40
N THR A 383 5.09 25.78 -4.42
CA THR A 383 4.31 26.12 -5.61
C THR A 383 4.01 24.89 -6.47
N ILE A 384 5.05 24.11 -6.76
CA ILE A 384 4.94 22.86 -7.53
C ILE A 384 4.09 21.86 -6.75
N GLY A 385 4.31 21.73 -5.44
CA GLY A 385 3.55 20.83 -4.57
C GLY A 385 2.05 21.14 -4.57
N LYS A 386 1.65 22.40 -4.50
CA LYS A 386 0.25 22.82 -4.62
C LYS A 386 -0.35 22.44 -5.99
N CYS A 387 0.39 22.65 -7.07
CA CYS A 387 -0.05 22.27 -8.42
C CYS A 387 -0.23 20.76 -8.55
N VAL A 388 0.73 19.95 -8.06
CA VAL A 388 0.66 18.49 -8.05
C VAL A 388 -0.52 18.00 -7.21
N ALA A 389 -0.69 18.54 -6.02
CA ALA A 389 -1.77 18.19 -5.11
C ALA A 389 -3.15 18.45 -5.73
N ALA A 390 -3.34 19.61 -6.36
CA ALA A 390 -4.58 19.95 -7.04
C ALA A 390 -4.89 18.98 -8.21
N ARG A 391 -3.87 18.64 -9.04
CA ARG A 391 -4.04 17.72 -10.17
C ARG A 391 -4.32 16.28 -9.74
N LEU A 392 -3.75 15.85 -8.62
CA LEU A 392 -3.94 14.50 -8.08
C LEU A 392 -5.11 14.40 -7.09
N LEU A 393 -5.79 15.49 -6.78
CA LEU A 393 -6.84 15.59 -5.77
C LEU A 393 -6.37 15.09 -4.38
N ARG A 394 -5.11 15.45 -4.02
CA ARG A 394 -4.49 15.07 -2.74
C ARG A 394 -4.36 16.27 -1.80
N PRO A 395 -4.42 16.06 -0.48
CA PRO A 395 -4.09 17.11 0.48
C PRO A 395 -2.64 17.58 0.31
N PHE A 396 -2.43 18.90 0.35
CA PHE A 396 -1.11 19.51 0.34
C PHE A 396 -0.69 19.94 1.74
N ILE A 397 0.53 19.59 2.12
CA ILE A 397 1.16 19.90 3.40
C ILE A 397 2.46 20.68 3.15
N ASP A 398 2.58 21.87 3.76
CA ASP A 398 3.83 22.61 3.84
C ASP A 398 4.32 22.54 5.29
N LEU A 399 5.48 21.91 5.52
CA LEU A 399 5.99 21.70 6.87
C LEU A 399 6.35 23.01 7.56
N ASP A 400 6.97 23.96 6.84
CA ASP A 400 7.33 25.27 7.40
C ASP A 400 6.06 26.00 7.87
N ALA A 401 5.01 26.02 7.05
CA ALA A 401 3.74 26.64 7.40
C ALA A 401 3.01 25.91 8.56
N LEU A 402 3.20 24.61 8.73
CA LEU A 402 2.66 23.89 9.90
C LEU A 402 3.41 24.25 11.18
N VAL A 403 4.73 24.39 11.14
CA VAL A 403 5.52 24.85 12.29
C VAL A 403 5.09 26.25 12.69
N GLU A 404 4.98 27.17 11.73
CA GLU A 404 4.54 28.55 12.00
C GLU A 404 3.17 28.60 12.68
N ARG A 405 2.21 27.81 12.18
CA ARG A 405 0.87 27.72 12.78
C ARG A 405 0.90 27.14 14.20
N ARG A 406 1.72 26.12 14.42
CA ARG A 406 1.83 25.46 15.74
C ARG A 406 2.47 26.37 16.79
N VAL A 407 3.50 27.11 16.40
CA VAL A 407 4.24 28.03 17.28
C VAL A 407 3.56 29.39 17.40
N GLY A 408 2.76 29.79 16.40
CA GLY A 408 2.12 31.12 16.34
C GLY A 408 3.09 32.26 15.98
N LYS A 409 4.24 31.93 15.39
CA LYS A 409 5.27 32.88 14.94
C LYS A 409 5.70 32.51 13.52
N SER A 410 6.14 33.50 12.73
CA SER A 410 6.79 33.22 11.45
C SER A 410 8.13 32.48 11.64
N SER A 411 8.54 31.69 10.65
CA SER A 411 9.84 30.98 10.68
C SER A 411 11.00 31.95 10.98
N GLU A 412 11.02 33.13 10.34
CA GLU A 412 12.02 34.16 10.59
C GLU A 412 12.08 34.58 12.07
N ARG A 413 10.89 34.78 12.67
CA ARG A 413 10.80 35.18 14.07
C ARG A 413 11.23 34.06 15.01
N ILE A 414 10.88 32.81 14.70
CA ILE A 414 11.31 31.61 15.47
C ILE A 414 12.85 31.52 15.43
N TYR A 415 13.46 31.59 14.23
CA TYR A 415 14.92 31.50 14.10
C TYR A 415 15.64 32.60 14.87
N ARG A 416 15.10 33.81 14.89
CA ARG A 416 15.72 34.96 15.56
C ARG A 416 15.55 34.91 17.09
N GLU A 417 14.36 34.53 17.57
CA GLU A 417 14.01 34.62 19.00
C GLU A 417 14.25 33.31 19.76
N ASP A 418 13.96 32.18 19.13
CA ASP A 418 13.94 30.88 19.78
C ASP A 418 15.07 29.94 19.27
N GLY A 419 15.68 30.26 18.13
CA GLY A 419 16.79 29.51 17.54
C GLY A 419 16.38 28.42 16.57
N GLU A 420 17.35 27.92 15.78
CA GLU A 420 17.12 26.91 14.77
C GLU A 420 16.67 25.58 15.39
N GLU A 421 17.28 25.16 16.50
CA GLU A 421 17.00 23.87 17.14
C GLU A 421 15.56 23.77 17.61
N TYR A 422 15.02 24.87 18.15
CA TYR A 422 13.61 24.96 18.53
C TYR A 422 12.67 24.74 17.33
N PHE A 423 12.98 25.35 16.18
CA PHE A 423 12.22 25.12 14.95
C PHE A 423 12.30 23.65 14.54
N ARG A 424 13.48 23.02 14.57
CA ARG A 424 13.70 21.64 14.19
C ARG A 424 12.99 20.63 15.10
N ASP A 425 12.81 20.95 16.36
CA ASP A 425 12.06 20.10 17.28
C ASP A 425 10.57 20.04 16.87
N PHE A 426 9.95 21.19 16.63
CA PHE A 426 8.57 21.23 16.13
C PHE A 426 8.41 20.58 14.75
N GLU A 427 9.36 20.82 13.85
CA GLU A 427 9.38 20.15 12.55
C GLU A 427 9.40 18.63 12.71
N SER A 428 10.21 18.09 13.63
CA SER A 428 10.30 16.65 13.90
C SER A 428 9.03 16.08 14.56
N GLU A 429 8.37 16.83 15.44
CA GLU A 429 7.08 16.45 16.02
C GLU A 429 5.99 16.34 14.95
N ILE A 430 5.91 17.33 14.06
CA ILE A 430 4.96 17.32 12.94
C ILE A 430 5.23 16.16 11.99
N ILE A 431 6.48 15.90 11.64
CA ILE A 431 6.85 14.77 10.78
C ILE A 431 6.46 13.44 11.43
N LYS A 432 6.63 13.31 12.76
CA LYS A 432 6.18 12.12 13.49
C LYS A 432 4.66 11.92 13.39
N GLU A 433 3.86 12.98 13.51
CA GLU A 433 2.41 12.91 13.35
C GLU A 433 2.00 12.53 11.91
N LEU A 434 2.77 12.98 10.91
CA LEU A 434 2.51 12.70 9.51
C LEU A 434 2.95 11.29 9.08
N SER A 435 3.80 10.61 9.85
CA SER A 435 4.36 9.29 9.48
C SER A 435 3.32 8.19 9.32
N GLY A 436 2.14 8.33 9.96
CA GLY A 436 0.99 7.43 9.79
C GLY A 436 -0.04 7.90 8.76
N ARG A 437 0.22 8.97 7.99
CA ARG A 437 -0.73 9.53 7.02
C ARG A 437 -0.37 9.14 5.60
N HIS A 438 -1.38 9.03 4.74
CA HIS A 438 -1.27 8.51 3.38
C HIS A 438 -1.79 9.51 2.35
N GLY A 439 -1.31 9.35 1.09
CA GLY A 439 -1.83 10.06 -0.06
C GLY A 439 -1.58 11.57 -0.05
N LEU A 440 -0.61 12.03 0.72
CA LEU A 440 -0.28 13.45 0.87
C LEU A 440 0.74 13.91 -0.18
N VAL A 441 0.73 15.22 -0.48
CA VAL A 441 1.85 15.92 -1.11
C VAL A 441 2.48 16.80 -0.05
N ILE A 442 3.73 16.50 0.32
CA ILE A 442 4.46 17.14 1.42
C ILE A 442 5.59 17.98 0.85
N SER A 443 5.55 19.29 1.08
CA SER A 443 6.68 20.20 0.86
C SER A 443 7.50 20.27 2.13
N THR A 444 8.76 19.79 2.09
CA THR A 444 9.64 19.85 3.26
C THR A 444 10.31 21.22 3.37
N GLY A 445 10.61 21.62 4.60
CA GLY A 445 11.61 22.65 4.84
C GLY A 445 12.99 22.23 4.31
N GLY A 446 13.83 23.20 3.94
CA GLY A 446 15.14 22.88 3.36
C GLY A 446 16.07 22.09 4.29
N GLY A 447 15.81 22.05 5.60
CA GLY A 447 16.60 21.34 6.61
C GLY A 447 15.89 20.14 7.24
N ALA A 448 14.65 19.85 6.88
CA ALA A 448 13.86 18.76 7.46
C ALA A 448 14.58 17.40 7.41
N CYS A 449 15.28 17.16 6.29
CA CYS A 449 16.02 15.92 6.05
C CYS A 449 17.42 15.88 6.69
N LEU A 450 17.85 16.88 7.44
CA LEU A 450 19.14 16.86 8.14
C LEU A 450 19.13 15.83 9.28
N ARG A 451 18.00 15.71 9.99
CA ARG A 451 17.83 14.72 11.06
C ARG A 451 17.51 13.34 10.49
N PRO A 452 18.29 12.28 10.82
CA PRO A 452 18.06 10.92 10.34
C PRO A 452 16.64 10.38 10.63
N GLU A 453 16.11 10.69 11.81
CA GLU A 453 14.78 10.26 12.25
C GLU A 453 13.68 10.83 11.35
N ASN A 454 13.81 12.08 10.92
CA ASN A 454 12.87 12.70 10.01
C ASN A 454 12.89 12.03 8.63
N ARG A 455 14.09 11.71 8.13
CA ARG A 455 14.25 10.97 6.86
C ARG A 455 13.54 9.62 6.94
N MET A 456 13.79 8.87 8.00
CA MET A 456 13.15 7.57 8.23
C MET A 456 11.62 7.72 8.28
N ARG A 457 11.09 8.62 9.13
CA ARG A 457 9.64 8.80 9.30
C ARG A 457 8.95 9.24 8.00
N LEU A 458 9.55 10.14 7.23
CA LEU A 458 9.01 10.53 5.92
C LEU A 458 9.07 9.38 4.91
N ALA A 459 10.09 8.51 4.98
CA ALA A 459 10.25 7.34 4.11
C ALA A 459 9.24 6.23 4.39
N LEU A 460 8.63 6.16 5.59
CA LEU A 460 7.68 5.09 5.93
C LEU A 460 6.45 5.07 5.00
N ASN A 461 5.97 6.25 4.58
CA ASN A 461 4.86 6.37 3.64
C ASN A 461 5.21 7.15 2.38
N GLY A 462 6.41 7.72 2.28
CA GLY A 462 6.76 8.68 1.25
C GLY A 462 7.80 8.20 0.26
N THR A 463 7.65 8.68 -0.97
CA THR A 463 8.66 8.66 -2.02
C THR A 463 9.27 10.04 -2.12
N PHE A 464 10.60 10.12 -2.06
CA PHE A 464 11.32 11.39 -2.12
C PHE A 464 11.57 11.82 -3.56
N TYR A 465 11.08 13.03 -3.89
CA TYR A 465 11.31 13.70 -5.16
C TYR A 465 12.21 14.90 -4.93
N TRP A 466 13.44 14.84 -5.43
CA TRP A 466 14.37 15.97 -5.34
C TRP A 466 14.13 16.94 -6.49
N LEU A 467 13.65 18.14 -6.16
CA LEU A 467 13.50 19.23 -7.10
C LEU A 467 14.84 19.95 -7.25
N GLN A 468 15.50 19.75 -8.37
CA GLN A 468 16.77 20.40 -8.71
C GLN A 468 16.52 21.68 -9.51
N ARG A 469 17.17 22.75 -9.10
CA ARG A 469 17.19 24.03 -9.79
C ARG A 469 18.59 24.61 -9.72
N PRO A 470 19.10 25.26 -10.78
CA PRO A 470 20.39 25.96 -10.75
C PRO A 470 20.48 26.94 -9.57
N LEU A 471 21.64 27.03 -8.92
CA LEU A 471 21.80 27.80 -7.68
C LEU A 471 21.55 29.29 -7.88
N ASP A 472 21.94 29.84 -9.03
CA ASP A 472 21.72 31.22 -9.46
C ASP A 472 20.24 31.58 -9.68
N HIS A 473 19.38 30.57 -9.85
CA HIS A 473 17.93 30.73 -9.98
C HIS A 473 17.18 30.55 -8.66
N LEU A 474 17.87 30.32 -7.53
CA LEU A 474 17.24 30.13 -6.23
C LEU A 474 16.90 31.49 -5.58
N SER A 475 15.63 31.65 -5.21
CA SER A 475 15.22 32.86 -4.46
C SER A 475 15.67 32.78 -3.01
N THR A 476 16.35 33.82 -2.53
CA THR A 476 16.74 33.99 -1.13
C THR A 476 15.79 34.91 -0.35
N TYR A 477 14.78 35.48 -1.02
CA TYR A 477 13.81 36.36 -0.40
C TYR A 477 13.01 35.66 0.71
N GLN A 478 12.91 36.30 1.87
CA GLN A 478 12.28 35.77 3.09
C GLN A 478 12.85 34.40 3.56
N ARG A 479 14.15 34.18 3.41
CA ARG A 479 14.83 32.93 3.78
C ARG A 479 16.03 33.22 4.68
N PRO A 480 15.83 33.33 6.02
CA PRO A 480 16.85 33.77 6.97
C PRO A 480 18.15 32.96 6.88
N LEU A 481 18.06 31.62 6.79
CA LEU A 481 19.26 30.77 6.69
C LEU A 481 20.02 30.95 5.38
N SER A 482 19.32 31.08 4.24
CA SER A 482 19.96 31.31 2.95
C SER A 482 20.65 32.67 2.88
N GLN A 483 20.09 33.68 3.57
CA GLN A 483 20.69 35.01 3.68
C GLN A 483 21.88 35.03 4.63
N ALA A 484 21.83 34.28 5.73
CA ALA A 484 22.88 34.26 6.75
C ALA A 484 24.08 33.37 6.38
N ARG A 485 23.85 32.19 5.76
CA ARG A 485 24.88 31.17 5.50
C ARG A 485 25.31 31.09 4.03
N GLY A 486 24.59 31.72 3.12
CA GLY A 486 24.79 31.58 1.68
C GLY A 486 24.14 30.30 1.09
N VAL A 487 23.79 30.35 -0.20
CA VAL A 487 23.12 29.24 -0.90
C VAL A 487 24.09 28.11 -1.16
N GLU A 488 25.34 28.42 -1.51
CA GLU A 488 26.40 27.46 -1.82
C GLU A 488 26.73 26.60 -0.61
N ALA A 489 26.95 27.20 0.57
CA ALA A 489 27.24 26.46 1.80
C ALA A 489 26.10 25.52 2.21
N LEU A 490 24.85 25.98 2.03
CA LEU A 490 23.68 25.14 2.28
C LEU A 490 23.56 24.01 1.26
N TYR A 491 23.97 24.22 0.02
CA TYR A 491 23.97 23.19 -1.02
C TYR A 491 25.01 22.11 -0.73
N GLU A 492 26.24 22.50 -0.38
CA GLU A 492 27.30 21.56 -0.01
C GLU A 492 26.91 20.68 1.19
N GLU A 493 26.22 21.25 2.18
CA GLU A 493 25.72 20.51 3.36
C GLU A 493 24.60 19.52 3.00
N ARG A 494 23.66 19.89 2.10
CA ARG A 494 22.38 19.19 1.92
C ARG A 494 22.33 18.31 0.71
N SER A 495 23.03 18.66 -0.37
CA SER A 495 23.01 17.88 -1.62
C SER A 495 23.42 16.42 -1.46
N PRO A 496 24.46 16.06 -0.65
CA PRO A 496 24.79 14.66 -0.44
C PRO A 496 23.67 13.86 0.26
N ILE A 497 22.91 14.54 1.13
CA ILE A 497 21.76 13.92 1.79
C ILE A 497 20.63 13.73 0.79
N PHE A 498 20.31 14.75 0.00
CA PHE A 498 19.25 14.68 -1.01
C PHE A 498 19.56 13.60 -2.05
N GLU A 499 20.80 13.52 -2.54
CA GLU A 499 21.26 12.50 -3.48
C GLU A 499 21.07 11.08 -2.94
N LYS A 500 21.38 10.88 -1.65
CA LYS A 500 21.27 9.57 -0.99
C LYS A 500 19.82 9.12 -0.81
N ILE A 501 18.88 10.05 -0.52
CA ILE A 501 17.50 9.69 -0.17
C ILE A 501 16.52 9.85 -1.34
N ALA A 502 16.87 10.60 -2.38
CA ALA A 502 15.98 10.83 -3.51
C ALA A 502 15.75 9.55 -4.31
N GLU A 503 14.50 9.15 -4.42
CA GLU A 503 14.09 8.06 -5.30
C GLU A 503 13.87 8.55 -6.74
N ARG A 504 13.61 9.85 -6.90
CA ARG A 504 13.43 10.53 -8.19
C ARG A 504 14.05 11.93 -8.14
N ILE A 505 14.67 12.32 -9.24
CA ILE A 505 15.24 13.66 -9.44
C ILE A 505 14.43 14.33 -10.53
N ILE A 506 13.94 15.54 -10.26
CA ILE A 506 13.12 16.33 -11.19
C ILE A 506 13.80 17.68 -11.39
N GLU A 507 14.20 17.98 -12.62
CA GLU A 507 14.69 19.31 -12.98
C GLU A 507 13.53 20.30 -13.03
N VAL A 508 13.69 21.41 -12.33
CA VAL A 508 12.64 22.46 -12.25
C VAL A 508 12.68 23.34 -13.49
N GLN A 509 11.60 23.27 -14.23
CA GLN A 509 11.30 24.12 -15.40
C GLN A 509 10.16 25.10 -15.06
N SER A 510 9.10 25.17 -15.85
CA SER A 510 7.85 25.81 -15.45
C SER A 510 7.15 25.01 -14.34
N VAL A 511 6.24 25.66 -13.63
CA VAL A 511 5.46 24.97 -12.57
C VAL A 511 4.63 23.83 -13.17
N GLU A 512 4.02 24.09 -14.33
CA GLU A 512 3.15 23.17 -15.04
C GLU A 512 3.91 21.96 -15.56
N ASP A 513 5.05 22.15 -16.20
CA ASP A 513 5.88 21.09 -16.79
C ASP A 513 6.52 20.24 -15.70
N THR A 514 7.04 20.90 -14.64
CA THR A 514 7.62 20.19 -13.49
C THR A 514 6.56 19.35 -12.78
N ALA A 515 5.35 19.88 -12.59
CA ALA A 515 4.25 19.12 -11.98
C ALA A 515 3.83 17.93 -12.86
N ALA A 516 3.78 18.11 -14.19
CA ALA A 516 3.47 17.03 -15.12
C ALA A 516 4.54 15.93 -15.11
N ALA A 517 5.83 16.31 -15.13
CA ALA A 517 6.95 15.37 -15.04
C ALA A 517 6.90 14.57 -13.73
N LEU A 518 6.68 15.25 -12.60
CA LEU A 518 6.58 14.62 -11.30
C LEU A 518 5.41 13.62 -11.25
N ILE A 519 4.23 14.01 -11.74
CA ILE A 519 3.06 13.12 -11.81
C ILE A 519 3.37 11.90 -12.70
N GLY A 520 4.06 12.11 -13.83
CA GLY A 520 4.50 11.02 -14.70
C GLY A 520 5.40 9.99 -13.98
N GLU A 521 6.28 10.46 -13.10
CA GLU A 521 7.13 9.57 -12.29
C GLU A 521 6.40 8.86 -11.14
N THR A 522 5.19 9.32 -10.74
CA THR A 522 4.35 8.60 -9.76
C THR A 522 3.68 7.37 -10.38
N VAL A 523 3.60 7.31 -11.70
CA VAL A 523 3.06 6.15 -12.40
C VAL A 523 4.06 5.00 -12.29
N CYS A 524 3.64 3.88 -11.73
CA CYS A 524 4.47 2.69 -11.61
C CYS A 524 4.96 2.28 -13.01
N LYS A 525 6.28 2.33 -13.25
CA LYS A 525 6.82 1.74 -14.48
C LYS A 525 6.49 0.26 -14.46
N PRO A 526 5.90 -0.31 -15.52
CA PRO A 526 5.68 -1.74 -15.56
C PRO A 526 7.04 -2.44 -15.42
N CYS A 527 7.19 -3.20 -14.32
CA CYS A 527 8.37 -4.03 -14.09
C CYS A 527 8.46 -5.14 -15.11
#